data_a13a16bda8cab1829ba3673f0cf868ed
#
_entry.id   a13a16bda8cab1829ba3673f0cf868ed
#
_cell.length_a   1.000
_cell.length_b   1.000
_cell.length_c   1.000
_cell.angle_alpha   90.00
_cell.angle_beta   90.00
_cell.angle_gamma   90.00
#
_symmetry.space_group_name_H-M   'P 1'
#
loop_
_entity.id
_entity.type
_entity.pdbx_description
1 polymer ?
#
loop_
_entity_poly.entity_id
_entity_poly.type
_entity_poly.pdbx_seq_one_letter_code
_entity_poly.pdbx_strand_id
1 'polypeptide(L)'
;MNILLALFKYFPQGGLQKDTLRFAQEAARRGHNVTIFCSSWQGDKPEGINVLAQPIHAWTNYGAMECFRKAVADYLQTHDVDVSLAMNRIPGCDAYFVADSCMGKWMRSQHSPLVLACHPRYRTYLRHEESLCSPNAHTKLFYIAESQRREYAQWYSLPEERFVYLPPGMDERCRLQENDDVRRRKRAQLGLGDGTLAFFLAGTNLLRKGVDRVLAAVKALPENLDVRFFLAGKENPTKVRRMVEKLGVPDERFCFLGARDDVPDLMQAMDLMIHPAREEGTGTVLIEAIASGLPVVCSQACGFENFVREATGTVVPEPFSQETLNQIVLHAINDLPALKQSTREYAKHQDFTGRSRVAVDELEKIARSKLVSHSSAGSQPPDNARN
;
A
#
# COMPACT_ATOMS: atom_id res chain seq x y z
N MET A 1 4.38 12.97 23.96
CA MET A 1 5.56 12.20 23.52
C MET A 1 6.14 12.85 22.28
N ASN A 2 7.44 12.72 22.09
CA ASN A 2 8.17 13.14 20.90
C ASN A 2 8.27 11.96 19.92
N ILE A 3 7.56 12.01 18.81
CA ILE A 3 7.49 10.95 17.80
C ILE A 3 8.26 11.37 16.56
N LEU A 4 9.21 10.53 16.11
CA LEU A 4 9.95 10.72 14.86
C LEU A 4 9.44 9.80 13.76
N LEU A 5 9.06 10.36 12.62
CA LEU A 5 8.78 9.62 11.38
C LEU A 5 9.90 9.88 10.36
N ALA A 6 10.67 8.87 10.02
CA ALA A 6 11.80 8.99 9.08
C ALA A 6 11.38 8.54 7.67
N LEU A 7 11.20 9.51 6.77
CA LEU A 7 10.79 9.31 5.37
C LEU A 7 11.85 9.87 4.42
N PHE A 8 12.39 9.08 3.49
CA PHE A 8 13.46 9.55 2.62
C PHE A 8 13.09 10.78 1.80
N LYS A 9 11.94 10.76 1.10
CA LYS A 9 11.43 11.91 0.31
C LYS A 9 9.92 12.02 0.41
N TYR A 10 9.42 13.22 0.59
CA TYR A 10 8.00 13.51 0.55
C TYR A 10 7.60 14.17 -0.77
N PHE A 11 6.53 13.65 -1.38
CA PHE A 11 5.78 14.22 -2.51
C PHE A 11 4.30 13.80 -2.41
N PRO A 12 3.32 14.65 -2.79
CA PRO A 12 1.90 14.45 -2.45
C PRO A 12 1.24 13.19 -3.03
N GLN A 13 1.75 12.65 -4.17
CA GLN A 13 1.08 11.58 -4.91
C GLN A 13 1.48 10.16 -4.46
N GLY A 14 2.49 10.01 -3.61
CA GLY A 14 2.98 8.70 -3.17
C GLY A 14 2.13 8.06 -2.09
N GLY A 15 1.90 6.74 -2.17
CA GLY A 15 1.16 5.99 -1.15
C GLY A 15 1.83 6.03 0.22
N LEU A 16 3.13 5.73 0.26
CA LEU A 16 3.95 5.79 1.48
C LEU A 16 3.96 7.19 2.11
N GLN A 17 4.02 8.22 1.27
CA GLN A 17 3.99 9.62 1.70
C GLN A 17 2.65 10.01 2.32
N LYS A 18 1.55 9.55 1.72
CA LYS A 18 0.20 9.73 2.28
C LYS A 18 0.04 9.02 3.62
N ASP A 19 0.54 7.79 3.75
CA ASP A 19 0.52 7.06 5.03
C ASP A 19 1.37 7.78 6.08
N THR A 20 2.57 8.28 5.73
CA THR A 20 3.41 9.09 6.65
C THR A 20 2.64 10.30 7.17
N LEU A 21 1.99 11.04 6.28
CA LEU A 21 1.22 12.22 6.66
C LEU A 21 0.04 11.87 7.56
N ARG A 22 -0.70 10.79 7.25
CA ARG A 22 -1.81 10.31 8.07
C ARG A 22 -1.37 9.87 9.46
N PHE A 23 -0.22 9.17 9.58
CA PHE A 23 0.34 8.79 10.89
C PHE A 23 0.74 10.02 11.70
N ALA A 24 1.39 11.00 11.06
CA ALA A 24 1.77 12.25 11.71
C ALA A 24 0.56 13.05 12.19
N GLN A 25 -0.47 13.17 11.35
CA GLN A 25 -1.72 13.87 11.69
C GLN A 25 -2.47 13.20 12.84
N GLU A 26 -2.58 11.87 12.85
CA GLU A 26 -3.22 11.13 13.94
C GLU A 26 -2.45 11.31 15.27
N ALA A 27 -1.12 11.22 15.22
CA ALA A 27 -0.28 11.44 16.41
C ALA A 27 -0.39 12.89 16.93
N ALA A 28 -0.35 13.88 16.05
CA ALA A 28 -0.53 15.29 16.42
C ALA A 28 -1.93 15.57 17.00
N ARG A 29 -2.99 14.97 16.42
CA ARG A 29 -4.36 15.04 16.94
C ARG A 29 -4.49 14.51 18.38
N ARG A 30 -3.65 13.52 18.76
CA ARG A 30 -3.56 13.00 20.13
C ARG A 30 -2.70 13.85 21.08
N GLY A 31 -2.17 14.97 20.61
CA GLY A 31 -1.34 15.88 21.41
C GLY A 31 0.13 15.46 21.51
N HIS A 32 0.64 14.64 20.58
CA HIS A 32 2.06 14.32 20.51
C HIS A 32 2.85 15.36 19.71
N ASN A 33 4.10 15.59 20.06
CA ASN A 33 5.04 16.36 19.26
C ASN A 33 5.58 15.47 18.15
N VAL A 34 5.24 15.79 16.90
CA VAL A 34 5.59 14.96 15.75
C VAL A 34 6.61 15.65 14.88
N THR A 35 7.70 14.97 14.59
CA THR A 35 8.71 15.39 13.61
C THR A 35 8.73 14.41 12.44
N ILE A 36 8.53 14.92 11.22
CA ILE A 36 8.83 14.18 9.98
C ILE A 36 10.23 14.60 9.53
N PHE A 37 11.18 13.67 9.63
CA PHE A 37 12.55 13.85 9.16
C PHE A 37 12.68 13.31 7.72
N CYS A 38 13.06 14.18 6.79
CA CYS A 38 13.17 13.78 5.37
C CYS A 38 14.35 14.45 4.66
N SER A 39 14.77 13.92 3.50
CA SER A 39 15.81 14.54 2.67
C SER A 39 15.26 15.65 1.77
N SER A 40 13.98 15.62 1.45
CA SER A 40 13.29 16.67 0.67
C SER A 40 11.79 16.62 0.91
N TRP A 41 11.16 17.78 0.80
CA TRP A 41 9.72 17.96 0.95
C TRP A 41 9.16 18.75 -0.24
N GLN A 42 8.08 18.26 -0.86
CA GLN A 42 7.35 18.94 -1.93
C GLN A 42 5.92 19.25 -1.49
N GLY A 43 5.46 20.47 -1.74
CA GLY A 43 4.15 20.97 -1.35
C GLY A 43 4.14 21.66 0.03
N ASP A 44 2.94 22.02 0.48
CA ASP A 44 2.75 22.71 1.76
C ASP A 44 3.07 21.81 2.94
N LYS A 45 3.66 22.39 3.99
CA LYS A 45 3.90 21.68 5.23
C LYS A 45 2.63 21.66 6.07
N PRO A 46 2.29 20.51 6.69
CA PRO A 46 1.10 20.39 7.53
C PRO A 46 1.23 21.21 8.80
N GLU A 47 0.15 21.85 9.22
CA GLU A 47 0.09 22.56 10.50
C GLU A 47 0.24 21.61 11.70
N GLY A 48 0.90 22.08 12.77
CA GLY A 48 1.08 21.29 13.99
C GLY A 48 2.05 20.11 13.89
N ILE A 49 2.76 19.95 12.77
CA ILE A 49 3.76 18.90 12.55
C ILE A 49 5.09 19.56 12.16
N ASN A 50 6.15 19.20 12.88
CA ASN A 50 7.49 19.69 12.55
C ASN A 50 8.04 18.92 11.33
N VAL A 51 8.26 19.61 10.21
CA VAL A 51 8.88 19.01 9.00
C VAL A 51 10.33 19.49 8.90
N LEU A 52 11.25 18.57 9.21
CA LEU A 52 12.70 18.77 9.10
C LEU A 52 13.20 18.16 7.80
N ALA A 53 13.33 18.99 6.78
CA ALA A 53 13.89 18.59 5.49
C ALA A 53 15.41 18.92 5.47
N GLN A 54 16.24 17.88 5.58
CA GLN A 54 17.69 17.98 5.54
C GLN A 54 18.22 17.49 4.20
N PRO A 55 18.68 18.37 3.30
CA PRO A 55 19.19 17.98 2.01
C PRO A 55 20.34 16.97 2.13
N ILE A 56 20.25 15.89 1.36
CA ILE A 56 21.28 14.84 1.31
C ILE A 56 22.00 14.92 -0.04
N HIS A 57 23.29 15.10 0.03
CA HIS A 57 24.17 15.15 -1.14
C HIS A 57 24.91 13.82 -1.28
N ALA A 58 24.68 13.11 -2.38
CA ALA A 58 25.39 11.90 -2.72
C ALA A 58 25.34 11.66 -4.24
N TRP A 59 26.39 11.02 -4.77
CA TRP A 59 26.52 10.73 -6.19
C TRP A 59 25.61 9.59 -6.68
N THR A 60 25.09 8.78 -5.77
CA THR A 60 24.27 7.61 -6.09
C THR A 60 23.06 7.53 -5.16
N ASN A 61 21.98 6.91 -5.64
CA ASN A 61 20.77 6.72 -4.82
C ASN A 61 21.03 5.87 -3.55
N TYR A 62 21.87 4.84 -3.63
CA TYR A 62 22.20 4.03 -2.46
C TYR A 62 23.12 4.78 -1.48
N GLY A 63 24.04 5.63 -2.01
CA GLY A 63 24.82 6.53 -1.18
C GLY A 63 23.96 7.56 -0.47
N ALA A 64 22.97 8.14 -1.16
CA ALA A 64 22.01 9.06 -0.55
C ALA A 64 21.21 8.38 0.57
N MET A 65 20.79 7.13 0.38
CA MET A 65 20.08 6.36 1.41
C MET A 65 20.97 6.09 2.63
N GLU A 66 22.25 5.77 2.43
CA GLU A 66 23.21 5.58 3.53
C GLU A 66 23.49 6.88 4.29
N CYS A 67 23.64 8.00 3.59
CA CYS A 67 23.78 9.32 4.23
C CYS A 67 22.52 9.68 5.02
N PHE A 68 21.35 9.40 4.48
CA PHE A 68 20.08 9.64 5.18
C PHE A 68 19.94 8.77 6.44
N ARG A 69 20.32 7.47 6.36
CA ARG A 69 20.35 6.59 7.53
C ARG A 69 21.24 7.17 8.64
N LYS A 70 22.44 7.66 8.29
CA LYS A 70 23.35 8.28 9.26
C LYS A 70 22.72 9.53 9.87
N ALA A 71 22.14 10.41 9.06
CA ALA A 71 21.48 11.63 9.56
C ALA A 71 20.31 11.32 10.52
N VAL A 72 19.53 10.27 10.24
CA VAL A 72 18.48 9.79 11.16
C VAL A 72 19.09 9.26 12.47
N ALA A 73 20.16 8.47 12.39
CA ALA A 73 20.85 7.96 13.58
C ALA A 73 21.43 9.09 14.45
N ASP A 74 22.07 10.07 13.83
CA ASP A 74 22.62 11.27 14.52
C ASP A 74 21.49 12.08 15.17
N TYR A 75 20.34 12.22 14.50
CA TYR A 75 19.18 12.91 15.06
C TYR A 75 18.64 12.18 16.29
N LEU A 76 18.50 10.86 16.24
CA LEU A 76 18.04 10.03 17.36
C LEU A 76 19.00 10.08 18.58
N GLN A 77 20.29 10.30 18.36
CA GLN A 77 21.28 10.43 19.44
C GLN A 77 21.32 11.81 20.09
N THR A 78 20.94 12.85 19.34
CA THR A 78 21.11 14.26 19.76
C THR A 78 19.82 14.94 20.19
N HIS A 79 18.67 14.30 19.96
CA HIS A 79 17.35 14.84 20.28
C HIS A 79 16.57 13.89 21.18
N ASP A 80 15.71 14.44 22.00
CA ASP A 80 14.80 13.66 22.84
C ASP A 80 13.65 13.11 21.98
N VAL A 81 13.74 11.80 21.67
CA VAL A 81 12.76 11.06 20.85
C VAL A 81 12.28 9.85 21.65
N ASP A 82 11.01 9.84 22.03
CA ASP A 82 10.40 8.73 22.79
C ASP A 82 10.26 7.48 21.92
N VAL A 83 9.84 7.67 20.66
CA VAL A 83 9.65 6.59 19.70
C VAL A 83 9.85 7.04 18.26
N SER A 84 10.38 6.15 17.45
CA SER A 84 10.71 6.41 16.04
C SER A 84 10.14 5.34 15.11
N LEU A 85 9.60 5.78 13.96
CA LEU A 85 9.10 4.93 12.88
C LEU A 85 9.82 5.22 11.56
N ALA A 86 10.52 4.24 11.03
CA ALA A 86 11.10 4.30 9.70
C ALA A 86 10.04 3.99 8.63
N MET A 87 9.81 4.90 7.71
CA MET A 87 8.91 4.70 6.57
C MET A 87 9.62 4.05 5.38
N ASN A 88 10.94 4.07 5.36
CA ASN A 88 11.80 3.35 4.42
C ASN A 88 12.68 2.35 5.19
N ARG A 89 13.45 1.51 4.49
CA ARG A 89 14.39 0.56 5.11
C ARG A 89 15.57 1.27 5.77
N ILE A 90 15.32 1.87 6.93
CA ILE A 90 16.31 2.66 7.70
C ILE A 90 16.50 1.96 9.05
N PRO A 91 17.62 1.27 9.27
CA PRO A 91 17.96 0.68 10.56
C PRO A 91 18.13 1.74 11.66
N GLY A 92 17.84 1.35 12.90
CA GLY A 92 18.04 2.17 14.09
C GLY A 92 16.76 2.82 14.62
N CYS A 93 15.63 2.73 13.92
CA CYS A 93 14.33 3.14 14.43
C CYS A 93 13.65 2.01 15.23
N ASP A 94 12.74 2.38 16.14
CA ASP A 94 12.00 1.47 17.00
C ASP A 94 11.00 0.60 16.20
N ALA A 95 10.44 1.17 15.14
CA ALA A 95 9.55 0.48 14.21
C ALA A 95 9.91 0.76 12.75
N TYR A 96 9.53 -0.17 11.87
CA TYR A 96 9.66 -0.04 10.41
C TYR A 96 8.33 -0.36 9.74
N PHE A 97 7.84 0.55 8.91
CA PHE A 97 6.64 0.35 8.10
C PHE A 97 6.99 -0.46 6.85
N VAL A 98 6.50 -1.68 6.78
CA VAL A 98 6.75 -2.61 5.68
C VAL A 98 5.84 -2.27 4.51
N ALA A 99 6.26 -1.32 3.68
CA ALA A 99 5.49 -0.90 2.50
C ALA A 99 5.70 -1.81 1.28
N ASP A 100 6.83 -2.52 1.23
CA ASP A 100 7.27 -3.34 0.09
C ASP A 100 7.51 -4.79 0.50
N SER A 101 7.56 -5.69 -0.50
CA SER A 101 7.96 -7.09 -0.33
C SER A 101 9.39 -7.25 0.21
N CYS A 102 9.71 -8.42 0.75
CA CYS A 102 11.04 -8.75 1.26
C CYS A 102 12.10 -8.63 0.16
N MET A 103 12.97 -7.64 0.28
CA MET A 103 13.99 -7.33 -0.72
C MET A 103 15.07 -8.43 -0.78
N GLY A 104 15.43 -9.00 0.38
CA GLY A 104 16.39 -10.09 0.46
C GLY A 104 15.96 -11.31 -0.35
N LYS A 105 14.70 -11.72 -0.22
CA LYS A 105 14.09 -12.78 -1.03
C LYS A 105 14.09 -12.43 -2.51
N TRP A 106 13.57 -11.26 -2.85
CA TRP A 106 13.46 -10.81 -4.24
C TRP A 106 14.81 -10.69 -4.93
N MET A 107 15.79 -10.01 -4.32
CA MET A 107 17.11 -9.84 -4.94
C MET A 107 17.82 -11.18 -5.18
N ARG A 108 17.72 -12.12 -4.23
CA ARG A 108 18.35 -13.44 -4.38
C ARG A 108 17.65 -14.35 -5.38
N SER A 109 16.38 -14.09 -5.70
CA SER A 109 15.69 -14.76 -6.80
C SER A 109 16.08 -14.23 -8.19
N GLN A 110 16.55 -12.97 -8.28
CA GLN A 110 16.87 -12.30 -9.55
C GLN A 110 18.36 -12.27 -9.88
N HIS A 111 19.24 -12.42 -8.89
CA HIS A 111 20.69 -12.22 -9.06
C HIS A 111 21.49 -13.32 -8.40
N SER A 112 22.63 -13.68 -9.02
CA SER A 112 23.58 -14.64 -8.44
C SER A 112 24.23 -14.05 -7.16
N PRO A 113 24.69 -14.91 -6.22
CA PRO A 113 25.37 -14.45 -5.00
C PRO A 113 26.59 -13.56 -5.29
N LEU A 114 27.33 -13.83 -6.37
CA LEU A 114 28.48 -13.02 -6.77
C LEU A 114 28.08 -11.60 -7.16
N VAL A 115 27.00 -11.44 -7.95
CA VAL A 115 26.47 -10.13 -8.34
C VAL A 115 26.01 -9.35 -7.11
N LEU A 116 25.32 -9.99 -6.18
CA LEU A 116 24.85 -9.36 -4.94
C LEU A 116 26.04 -8.93 -4.06
N ALA A 117 27.11 -9.74 -3.98
CA ALA A 117 28.29 -9.43 -3.21
C ALA A 117 29.14 -8.31 -3.81
N CYS A 118 29.23 -8.22 -5.14
CA CYS A 118 30.10 -7.26 -5.81
C CYS A 118 29.43 -5.91 -6.08
N HIS A 119 28.10 -5.85 -6.21
CA HIS A 119 27.40 -4.63 -6.60
C HIS A 119 27.07 -3.74 -5.38
N PRO A 120 27.66 -2.54 -5.25
CA PRO A 120 27.52 -1.69 -4.05
C PRO A 120 26.06 -1.33 -3.71
N ARG A 121 25.23 -1.12 -4.72
CA ARG A 121 23.79 -0.83 -4.55
C ARG A 121 23.07 -1.98 -3.83
N TYR A 122 23.27 -3.21 -4.30
CA TYR A 122 22.57 -4.38 -3.73
C TYR A 122 23.06 -4.66 -2.31
N ARG A 123 24.37 -4.58 -2.08
CA ARG A 123 24.96 -4.72 -0.74
C ARG A 123 24.40 -3.70 0.25
N THR A 124 24.24 -2.44 -0.14
CA THR A 124 23.71 -1.41 0.76
C THR A 124 22.27 -1.69 1.14
N TYR A 125 21.40 -1.97 0.19
CA TYR A 125 20.00 -2.24 0.49
C TYR A 125 19.76 -3.53 1.25
N LEU A 126 20.49 -4.60 0.91
CA LEU A 126 20.44 -5.87 1.66
C LEU A 126 20.91 -5.68 3.10
N ARG A 127 22.04 -4.98 3.31
CA ARG A 127 22.55 -4.68 4.65
C ARG A 127 21.55 -3.91 5.50
N HIS A 128 20.84 -2.92 4.91
CA HIS A 128 19.80 -2.19 5.64
C HIS A 128 18.65 -3.11 6.07
N GLU A 129 18.15 -3.94 5.17
CA GLU A 129 17.07 -4.87 5.50
C GLU A 129 17.53 -5.97 6.49
N GLU A 130 18.71 -6.54 6.29
CA GLU A 130 19.32 -7.51 7.20
C GLU A 130 19.52 -6.91 8.60
N SER A 131 19.93 -5.64 8.69
CA SER A 131 20.08 -4.96 9.98
C SER A 131 18.74 -4.75 10.69
N LEU A 132 17.67 -4.40 9.97
CA LEU A 132 16.32 -4.30 10.51
C LEU A 132 15.79 -5.66 10.98
N CYS A 133 16.15 -6.72 10.27
CA CYS A 133 15.70 -8.08 10.50
C CYS A 133 16.72 -8.94 11.29
N SER A 134 17.75 -8.33 11.87
CA SER A 134 18.69 -9.04 12.73
C SER A 134 17.99 -9.64 13.95
N PRO A 135 18.37 -10.83 14.43
CA PRO A 135 17.86 -11.41 15.67
C PRO A 135 18.04 -10.48 16.90
N ASN A 136 19.11 -9.68 16.88
CA ASN A 136 19.40 -8.71 17.95
C ASN A 136 18.71 -7.35 17.78
N ALA A 137 18.01 -7.11 16.67
CA ALA A 137 17.28 -5.87 16.49
C ALA A 137 15.94 -5.91 17.23
N HIS A 138 15.59 -4.80 17.88
CA HIS A 138 14.31 -4.65 18.60
C HIS A 138 13.23 -4.00 17.73
N THR A 139 13.56 -3.63 16.49
CA THR A 139 12.66 -2.96 15.57
C THR A 139 11.39 -3.76 15.32
N LYS A 140 10.21 -3.22 15.59
CA LYS A 140 8.92 -3.81 15.23
C LYS A 140 8.65 -3.62 13.74
N LEU A 141 8.12 -4.64 13.06
CA LEU A 141 7.76 -4.60 11.65
C LEU A 141 6.26 -4.37 11.52
N PHE A 142 5.87 -3.16 11.11
CA PHE A 142 4.47 -2.78 10.88
C PHE A 142 4.08 -3.22 9.47
N TYR A 143 3.37 -4.34 9.34
CA TYR A 143 2.97 -4.90 8.06
C TYR A 143 1.51 -4.64 7.75
N ILE A 144 1.17 -4.62 6.46
CA ILE A 144 -0.18 -4.30 5.98
C ILE A 144 -0.82 -5.45 5.17
N ALA A 145 -0.02 -6.40 4.71
CA ALA A 145 -0.52 -7.59 4.03
C ALA A 145 0.13 -8.85 4.62
N GLU A 146 -0.65 -9.91 4.78
CA GLU A 146 -0.19 -11.17 5.36
C GLU A 146 0.93 -11.83 4.54
N SER A 147 0.96 -11.58 3.23
CA SER A 147 2.06 -12.00 2.36
C SER A 147 3.40 -11.40 2.79
N GLN A 148 3.42 -10.12 3.19
CA GLN A 148 4.63 -9.44 3.68
C GLN A 148 5.12 -10.09 4.99
N ARG A 149 4.22 -10.29 5.98
CA ARG A 149 4.57 -10.96 7.24
C ARG A 149 5.20 -12.33 6.98
N ARG A 150 4.53 -13.16 6.17
CA ARG A 150 5.04 -14.50 5.83
C ARG A 150 6.40 -14.45 5.15
N GLU A 151 6.61 -13.53 4.20
CA GLU A 151 7.89 -13.39 3.52
C GLU A 151 9.02 -13.02 4.48
N TYR A 152 8.84 -12.00 5.31
CA TYR A 152 9.85 -11.57 6.28
C TYR A 152 10.09 -12.63 7.38
N ALA A 153 9.03 -13.24 7.91
CA ALA A 153 9.13 -14.26 8.93
C ALA A 153 9.93 -15.48 8.43
N GLN A 154 9.59 -15.98 7.24
CA GLN A 154 10.28 -17.16 6.66
C GLN A 154 11.71 -16.85 6.23
N TRP A 155 11.95 -15.68 5.64
CA TRP A 155 13.25 -15.33 5.10
C TRP A 155 14.28 -15.01 6.17
N TYR A 156 13.88 -14.33 7.24
CA TYR A 156 14.77 -13.90 8.32
C TYR A 156 14.57 -14.67 9.64
N SER A 157 13.69 -15.67 9.66
CA SER A 157 13.35 -16.45 10.88
C SER A 157 12.93 -15.55 12.05
N LEU A 158 12.12 -14.53 11.76
CA LEU A 158 11.69 -13.56 12.76
C LEU A 158 10.55 -14.11 13.63
N PRO A 159 10.60 -13.88 14.96
CA PRO A 159 9.53 -14.28 15.85
C PRO A 159 8.29 -13.38 15.72
N GLU A 160 7.11 -13.93 16.05
CA GLU A 160 5.81 -13.27 15.87
C GLU A 160 5.69 -11.94 16.60
N GLU A 161 6.30 -11.80 17.75
CA GLU A 161 6.28 -10.56 18.54
C GLU A 161 6.95 -9.37 17.85
N ARG A 162 7.72 -9.60 16.78
CA ARG A 162 8.30 -8.54 15.95
C ARG A 162 7.31 -7.93 14.99
N PHE A 163 6.21 -8.59 14.70
CA PHE A 163 5.24 -8.18 13.72
C PHE A 163 4.05 -7.48 14.35
N VAL A 164 3.63 -6.38 13.73
CA VAL A 164 2.44 -5.62 14.10
C VAL A 164 1.59 -5.46 12.86
N TYR A 165 0.37 -6.00 12.88
CA TYR A 165 -0.58 -5.84 11.78
C TYR A 165 -1.17 -4.43 11.79
N LEU A 166 -1.10 -3.75 10.68
CA LEU A 166 -1.83 -2.52 10.43
C LEU A 166 -2.98 -2.78 9.45
N PRO A 167 -4.21 -2.44 9.81
CA PRO A 167 -5.36 -2.61 8.92
C PRO A 167 -5.21 -1.75 7.65
N PRO A 168 -6.08 -1.92 6.66
CA PRO A 168 -6.10 -1.05 5.49
C PRO A 168 -6.18 0.45 5.84
N GLY A 169 -5.64 1.29 4.98
CA GLY A 169 -5.70 2.76 5.09
C GLY A 169 -6.18 3.34 3.79
N MET A 170 -7.50 3.43 3.60
CA MET A 170 -8.10 3.98 2.39
C MET A 170 -8.31 5.51 2.49
N ASP A 171 -8.66 6.13 1.36
CA ASP A 171 -9.18 7.49 1.31
C ASP A 171 -10.65 7.48 1.76
N GLU A 172 -11.01 8.29 2.77
CA GLU A 172 -12.38 8.39 3.29
C GLU A 172 -13.41 8.74 2.22
N ARG A 173 -12.99 9.44 1.16
CA ARG A 173 -13.86 9.76 0.01
C ARG A 173 -14.34 8.51 -0.74
N CYS A 174 -13.66 7.37 -0.59
CA CYS A 174 -14.07 6.10 -1.17
C CYS A 174 -15.20 5.43 -0.38
N ARG A 175 -15.58 5.91 0.81
CA ARG A 175 -16.68 5.34 1.58
C ARG A 175 -17.98 5.51 0.82
N LEU A 176 -18.73 4.40 0.69
CA LEU A 176 -20.03 4.40 0.04
C LEU A 176 -20.95 5.45 0.67
N GLN A 177 -21.51 6.31 -0.18
CA GLN A 177 -22.56 7.24 0.22
C GLN A 177 -23.92 6.56 0.09
N GLU A 178 -24.84 6.86 1.01
CA GLU A 178 -26.16 6.22 1.05
C GLU A 178 -27.07 6.66 -0.11
N ASN A 179 -26.78 7.81 -0.76
CA ASN A 179 -27.55 8.27 -1.89
C ASN A 179 -26.87 7.92 -3.23
N ASP A 180 -27.67 7.63 -4.24
CA ASP A 180 -27.21 7.30 -5.57
C ASP A 180 -26.92 8.53 -6.47
N ASP A 181 -26.90 9.76 -5.91
CA ASP A 181 -26.71 10.98 -6.69
C ASP A 181 -25.35 11.05 -7.36
N VAL A 182 -24.29 10.63 -6.67
CA VAL A 182 -22.93 10.56 -7.23
C VAL A 182 -22.92 9.60 -8.41
N ARG A 183 -23.50 8.40 -8.23
CA ARG A 183 -23.58 7.37 -9.27
C ARG A 183 -24.34 7.89 -10.50
N ARG A 184 -25.55 8.42 -10.32
CA ARG A 184 -26.38 8.95 -11.43
C ARG A 184 -25.67 10.05 -12.20
N ARG A 185 -25.15 11.07 -11.50
CA ARG A 185 -24.43 12.18 -12.10
C ARG A 185 -23.20 11.74 -12.87
N LYS A 186 -22.40 10.84 -12.27
CA LYS A 186 -21.16 10.38 -12.89
C LYS A 186 -21.42 9.48 -14.09
N ARG A 187 -22.43 8.59 -14.03
CA ARG A 187 -22.84 7.78 -15.20
C ARG A 187 -23.31 8.65 -16.35
N ALA A 188 -24.11 9.69 -16.08
CA ALA A 188 -24.52 10.65 -17.10
C ALA A 188 -23.33 11.37 -17.75
N GLN A 189 -22.34 11.81 -16.96
CA GLN A 189 -21.09 12.43 -17.46
C GLN A 189 -20.28 11.50 -18.36
N LEU A 190 -20.31 10.20 -18.11
CA LEU A 190 -19.61 9.16 -18.88
C LEU A 190 -20.43 8.65 -20.09
N GLY A 191 -21.65 9.14 -20.28
CA GLY A 191 -22.55 8.70 -21.35
C GLY A 191 -23.00 7.24 -21.18
N LEU A 192 -23.19 6.77 -19.95
CA LEU A 192 -23.63 5.42 -19.62
C LEU A 192 -25.14 5.37 -19.47
N GLY A 193 -25.78 4.52 -20.27
CA GLY A 193 -27.20 4.17 -20.13
C GLY A 193 -27.47 3.26 -18.92
N ASP A 194 -28.74 3.09 -18.56
CA ASP A 194 -29.14 2.27 -17.40
C ASP A 194 -28.76 0.80 -17.57
N GLY A 195 -28.77 0.27 -18.79
CA GLY A 195 -28.43 -1.12 -19.12
C GLY A 195 -26.93 -1.37 -19.36
N THR A 196 -26.11 -0.30 -19.49
CA THR A 196 -24.68 -0.46 -19.78
C THR A 196 -23.91 -0.92 -18.55
N LEU A 197 -23.20 -2.03 -18.65
CA LEU A 197 -22.29 -2.54 -17.62
C LEU A 197 -20.94 -1.80 -17.69
N ALA A 198 -20.58 -1.11 -16.63
CA ALA A 198 -19.34 -0.34 -16.55
C ALA A 198 -18.28 -1.05 -15.73
N PHE A 199 -17.21 -1.51 -16.39
CA PHE A 199 -16.05 -2.12 -15.74
C PHE A 199 -14.96 -1.10 -15.49
N PHE A 200 -14.15 -1.33 -14.46
CA PHE A 200 -13.13 -0.39 -14.02
C PHE A 200 -11.79 -1.05 -13.69
N LEU A 201 -10.72 -0.37 -14.04
CA LEU A 201 -9.38 -0.58 -13.49
C LEU A 201 -8.71 0.77 -13.29
N ALA A 202 -8.10 0.98 -12.12
CA ALA A 202 -7.34 2.19 -11.83
C ALA A 202 -5.94 1.87 -11.31
N GLY A 203 -4.96 2.69 -11.70
CA GLY A 203 -3.60 2.60 -11.18
C GLY A 203 -2.52 3.10 -12.12
N THR A 204 -1.28 2.90 -11.69
CA THR A 204 -0.07 3.15 -12.49
C THR A 204 0.59 1.83 -12.89
N ASN A 205 1.45 1.84 -13.90
CA ASN A 205 2.08 0.62 -14.43
C ASN A 205 1.04 -0.44 -14.84
N LEU A 206 0.22 -0.07 -15.82
CA LEU A 206 -1.00 -0.79 -16.21
C LEU A 206 -0.77 -2.25 -16.61
N LEU A 207 0.38 -2.59 -17.21
CA LEU A 207 0.72 -3.99 -17.54
C LEU A 207 0.93 -4.83 -16.28
N ARG A 208 1.57 -4.29 -15.25
CA ARG A 208 1.71 -4.97 -13.96
C ARG A 208 0.34 -5.20 -13.30
N LYS A 209 -0.58 -4.25 -13.50
CA LYS A 209 -1.96 -4.35 -13.01
C LYS A 209 -2.85 -5.28 -13.86
N GLY A 210 -2.34 -5.81 -14.97
CA GLY A 210 -3.05 -6.78 -15.80
C GLY A 210 -4.07 -6.16 -16.76
N VAL A 211 -3.86 -4.93 -17.24
CA VAL A 211 -4.80 -4.27 -18.18
C VAL A 211 -5.02 -5.11 -19.43
N ASP A 212 -3.98 -5.76 -19.96
CA ASP A 212 -4.08 -6.67 -21.11
C ASP A 212 -4.94 -7.91 -20.82
N ARG A 213 -4.91 -8.41 -19.58
CA ARG A 213 -5.77 -9.51 -19.12
C ARG A 213 -7.24 -9.07 -19.05
N VAL A 214 -7.50 -7.82 -18.60
CA VAL A 214 -8.86 -7.26 -18.59
C VAL A 214 -9.37 -7.07 -20.01
N LEU A 215 -8.56 -6.49 -20.90
CA LEU A 215 -8.93 -6.30 -22.31
C LEU A 215 -9.26 -7.64 -23.00
N ALA A 216 -8.49 -8.69 -22.73
CA ALA A 216 -8.76 -10.03 -23.23
C ALA A 216 -10.09 -10.61 -22.68
N ALA A 217 -10.37 -10.37 -21.40
CA ALA A 217 -11.65 -10.78 -20.80
C ALA A 217 -12.83 -10.01 -21.40
N VAL A 218 -12.72 -8.69 -21.59
CA VAL A 218 -13.76 -7.86 -22.23
C VAL A 218 -14.04 -8.29 -23.66
N LYS A 219 -12.98 -8.63 -24.43
CA LYS A 219 -13.13 -9.17 -25.79
C LYS A 219 -13.85 -10.52 -25.81
N ALA A 220 -13.62 -11.37 -24.81
CA ALA A 220 -14.23 -12.70 -24.73
C ALA A 220 -15.71 -12.69 -24.31
N LEU A 221 -16.25 -11.54 -23.88
CA LEU A 221 -17.66 -11.42 -23.52
C LEU A 221 -18.58 -11.50 -24.75
N PRO A 222 -19.81 -12.04 -24.57
CA PRO A 222 -20.81 -12.06 -25.62
C PRO A 222 -21.05 -10.68 -26.25
N GLU A 223 -21.24 -10.63 -27.57
CA GLU A 223 -21.42 -9.36 -28.30
C GLU A 223 -22.70 -8.62 -27.93
N ASN A 224 -23.75 -9.36 -27.53
CA ASN A 224 -25.03 -8.80 -27.10
C ASN A 224 -25.01 -8.14 -25.72
N LEU A 225 -23.90 -8.25 -24.96
CA LEU A 225 -23.74 -7.53 -23.70
C LEU A 225 -23.26 -6.09 -23.96
N ASP A 226 -24.03 -5.12 -23.50
CA ASP A 226 -23.62 -3.72 -23.50
C ASP A 226 -22.65 -3.47 -22.34
N VAL A 227 -21.34 -3.58 -22.65
CA VAL A 227 -20.24 -3.47 -21.68
C VAL A 227 -19.27 -2.38 -22.10
N ARG A 228 -18.85 -1.57 -21.15
CA ARG A 228 -17.80 -0.56 -21.33
C ARG A 228 -16.74 -0.65 -20.24
N PHE A 229 -15.50 -0.84 -20.65
CA PHE A 229 -14.35 -0.88 -19.73
C PHE A 229 -13.67 0.49 -19.63
N PHE A 230 -13.61 1.05 -18.44
CA PHE A 230 -12.98 2.31 -18.12
C PHE A 230 -11.63 2.08 -17.45
N LEU A 231 -10.59 2.71 -17.99
CA LEU A 231 -9.24 2.64 -17.49
C LEU A 231 -8.78 4.02 -17.01
N ALA A 232 -8.48 4.14 -15.71
CA ALA A 232 -7.93 5.37 -15.12
C ALA A 232 -6.46 5.16 -14.70
N GLY A 233 -5.57 6.07 -15.10
CA GLY A 233 -4.17 5.98 -14.72
C GLY A 233 -3.24 6.89 -15.51
N LYS A 234 -2.05 7.12 -14.98
CA LYS A 234 -1.03 7.92 -15.63
C LYS A 234 -0.20 7.03 -16.56
N GLU A 235 -0.61 6.95 -17.83
CA GLU A 235 0.10 6.20 -18.88
C GLU A 235 0.05 6.98 -20.18
N ASN A 236 0.91 6.63 -21.13
CA ASN A 236 0.90 7.23 -22.47
C ASN A 236 -0.33 6.75 -23.26
N PRO A 237 -1.24 7.66 -23.69
CA PRO A 237 -2.47 7.30 -24.40
C PRO A 237 -2.23 6.50 -25.68
N THR A 238 -1.16 6.82 -26.43
CA THR A 238 -0.80 6.11 -27.67
C THR A 238 -0.42 4.66 -27.38
N LYS A 239 0.29 4.40 -26.27
CA LYS A 239 0.67 3.04 -25.85
C LYS A 239 -0.56 2.22 -25.45
N VAL A 240 -1.51 2.85 -24.74
CA VAL A 240 -2.77 2.21 -24.35
C VAL A 240 -3.60 1.87 -25.60
N ARG A 241 -3.77 2.83 -26.52
CA ARG A 241 -4.52 2.62 -27.77
C ARG A 241 -3.94 1.47 -28.60
N ARG A 242 -2.62 1.41 -28.81
CA ARG A 242 -1.95 0.31 -29.52
C ARG A 242 -2.21 -1.05 -28.88
N MET A 243 -2.32 -1.11 -27.57
CA MET A 243 -2.63 -2.35 -26.86
C MET A 243 -4.08 -2.79 -27.12
N VAL A 244 -5.04 -1.88 -27.07
CA VAL A 244 -6.46 -2.12 -27.39
C VAL A 244 -6.60 -2.66 -28.81
N GLU A 245 -6.02 -1.95 -29.79
CA GLU A 245 -5.99 -2.34 -31.21
C GLU A 245 -5.38 -3.74 -31.40
N LYS A 246 -4.21 -3.99 -30.80
CA LYS A 246 -3.53 -5.29 -30.89
C LYS A 246 -4.37 -6.44 -30.35
N LEU A 247 -5.12 -6.21 -29.29
CA LEU A 247 -6.01 -7.22 -28.69
C LEU A 247 -7.37 -7.32 -29.40
N GLY A 248 -7.67 -6.37 -30.30
CA GLY A 248 -8.91 -6.33 -31.07
C GLY A 248 -10.15 -6.13 -30.20
N VAL A 249 -10.06 -5.26 -29.20
CA VAL A 249 -11.20 -4.84 -28.39
C VAL A 249 -11.92 -3.72 -29.14
N PRO A 250 -13.25 -3.79 -29.34
CA PRO A 250 -14.01 -2.75 -29.99
C PRO A 250 -13.90 -1.40 -29.25
N ASP A 251 -13.80 -0.29 -30.02
CA ASP A 251 -13.62 1.05 -29.45
C ASP A 251 -14.78 1.45 -28.53
N GLU A 252 -15.99 1.03 -28.86
CA GLU A 252 -17.19 1.28 -28.05
C GLU A 252 -17.15 0.57 -26.68
N ARG A 253 -16.37 -0.50 -26.54
CA ARG A 253 -16.19 -1.25 -25.29
C ARG A 253 -15.05 -0.74 -24.41
N PHE A 254 -14.29 0.27 -24.85
CA PHE A 254 -13.13 0.76 -24.11
C PHE A 254 -13.12 2.29 -23.99
N CYS A 255 -12.72 2.78 -22.81
CA CYS A 255 -12.51 4.21 -22.56
C CYS A 255 -11.28 4.43 -21.68
N PHE A 256 -10.28 5.15 -22.18
CA PHE A 256 -9.14 5.60 -21.39
C PHE A 256 -9.40 6.99 -20.81
N LEU A 257 -9.50 7.08 -19.49
CA LEU A 257 -9.81 8.32 -18.77
C LEU A 257 -8.56 9.16 -18.44
N GLY A 258 -7.34 8.59 -18.59
CA GLY A 258 -6.11 9.24 -18.16
C GLY A 258 -5.98 9.30 -16.62
N ALA A 259 -5.12 10.20 -16.15
CA ALA A 259 -4.99 10.46 -14.70
C ALA A 259 -6.23 11.22 -14.19
N ARG A 260 -6.79 10.76 -13.06
CA ARG A 260 -8.04 11.27 -12.48
C ARG A 260 -7.88 11.51 -10.98
N ASP A 261 -8.48 12.61 -10.49
CA ASP A 261 -8.56 12.93 -9.07
C ASP A 261 -9.92 12.53 -8.46
N ASP A 262 -10.92 12.21 -9.31
CA ASP A 262 -12.26 11.79 -8.95
C ASP A 262 -12.45 10.25 -9.00
N VAL A 263 -11.38 9.50 -8.77
CA VAL A 263 -11.43 8.02 -8.72
C VAL A 263 -12.48 7.48 -7.73
N PRO A 264 -12.66 8.06 -6.53
CA PRO A 264 -13.74 7.65 -5.62
C PRO A 264 -15.14 7.75 -6.23
N ASP A 265 -15.44 8.84 -6.95
CA ASP A 265 -16.72 9.04 -7.62
C ASP A 265 -16.89 8.06 -8.81
N LEU A 266 -15.80 7.80 -9.53
CA LEU A 266 -15.79 6.82 -10.62
C LEU A 266 -16.11 5.43 -10.09
N MET A 267 -15.52 5.00 -8.97
CA MET A 267 -15.81 3.70 -8.36
C MET A 267 -17.30 3.53 -8.04
N GLN A 268 -17.97 4.56 -7.52
CA GLN A 268 -19.41 4.51 -7.24
C GLN A 268 -20.26 4.41 -8.52
N ALA A 269 -19.75 4.93 -9.64
CA ALA A 269 -20.46 4.89 -10.94
C ALA A 269 -20.35 3.54 -11.66
N MET A 270 -19.35 2.75 -11.34
CA MET A 270 -19.04 1.48 -12.00
C MET A 270 -19.86 0.31 -11.44
N ASP A 271 -19.78 -0.82 -12.13
CA ASP A 271 -20.52 -2.03 -11.78
C ASP A 271 -19.59 -3.15 -11.28
N LEU A 272 -18.37 -3.23 -11.82
CA LEU A 272 -17.39 -4.25 -11.47
C LEU A 272 -15.97 -3.68 -11.63
N MET A 273 -15.12 -3.86 -10.62
CA MET A 273 -13.68 -3.67 -10.76
C MET A 273 -13.03 -4.97 -11.18
N ILE A 274 -12.15 -4.95 -12.20
CA ILE A 274 -11.39 -6.11 -12.64
C ILE A 274 -9.89 -5.78 -12.53
N HIS A 275 -9.19 -6.39 -11.57
CA HIS A 275 -7.80 -6.08 -11.23
C HIS A 275 -6.91 -7.33 -11.19
N PRO A 276 -6.68 -8.00 -12.33
CA PRO A 276 -5.93 -9.25 -12.40
C PRO A 276 -4.42 -8.98 -12.45
N ALA A 277 -3.89 -8.34 -11.42
CA ALA A 277 -2.49 -7.94 -11.35
C ALA A 277 -1.54 -9.16 -11.47
N ARG A 278 -0.36 -8.94 -12.07
CA ARG A 278 0.75 -9.90 -12.07
C ARG A 278 1.50 -9.89 -10.76
N GLU A 279 1.55 -8.71 -10.18
CA GLU A 279 2.19 -8.46 -8.90
C GLU A 279 1.58 -7.19 -8.29
N GLU A 280 1.09 -7.29 -7.04
CA GLU A 280 0.55 -6.17 -6.30
C GLU A 280 0.85 -6.34 -4.82
N GLY A 281 1.71 -5.49 -4.26
CA GLY A 281 2.17 -5.60 -2.87
C GLY A 281 1.03 -5.57 -1.86
N THR A 282 0.09 -4.65 -2.04
CA THR A 282 -1.11 -4.54 -1.22
C THR A 282 -2.38 -4.48 -2.07
N GLY A 283 -2.48 -3.48 -2.95
CA GLY A 283 -3.70 -3.26 -3.73
C GLY A 283 -4.73 -2.43 -2.97
N THR A 284 -4.34 -1.30 -2.41
CA THR A 284 -5.24 -0.38 -1.69
C THR A 284 -6.49 -0.03 -2.52
N VAL A 285 -6.34 0.03 -3.85
CA VAL A 285 -7.46 0.27 -4.78
C VAL A 285 -8.58 -0.79 -4.67
N LEU A 286 -8.27 -2.03 -4.27
CA LEU A 286 -9.28 -3.08 -4.05
C LEU A 286 -10.14 -2.75 -2.82
N ILE A 287 -9.50 -2.28 -1.75
CA ILE A 287 -10.17 -1.84 -0.54
C ILE A 287 -11.03 -0.61 -0.81
N GLU A 288 -10.51 0.35 -1.58
CA GLU A 288 -11.24 1.55 -2.00
C GLU A 288 -12.49 1.19 -2.81
N ALA A 289 -12.39 0.21 -3.73
CA ALA A 289 -13.52 -0.29 -4.49
C ALA A 289 -14.57 -0.98 -3.58
N ILE A 290 -14.14 -1.91 -2.72
CA ILE A 290 -15.05 -2.59 -1.78
C ILE A 290 -15.76 -1.57 -0.88
N ALA A 291 -15.02 -0.60 -0.34
CA ALA A 291 -15.58 0.45 0.51
C ALA A 291 -16.58 1.35 -0.21
N SER A 292 -16.43 1.52 -1.53
CA SER A 292 -17.37 2.21 -2.41
C SER A 292 -18.58 1.35 -2.80
N GLY A 293 -18.68 0.12 -2.31
CA GLY A 293 -19.73 -0.84 -2.68
C GLY A 293 -19.57 -1.42 -4.08
N LEU A 294 -18.39 -1.31 -4.68
CA LEU A 294 -18.06 -1.84 -6.00
C LEU A 294 -17.49 -3.26 -5.88
N PRO A 295 -18.14 -4.30 -6.41
CA PRO A 295 -17.60 -5.65 -6.46
C PRO A 295 -16.26 -5.69 -7.21
N VAL A 296 -15.36 -6.59 -6.77
CA VAL A 296 -14.01 -6.69 -7.30
C VAL A 296 -13.73 -8.11 -7.77
N VAL A 297 -13.18 -8.27 -8.97
CA VAL A 297 -12.48 -9.48 -9.44
C VAL A 297 -10.99 -9.19 -9.41
N CYS A 298 -10.20 -9.95 -8.66
CA CYS A 298 -8.74 -9.77 -8.61
C CYS A 298 -7.99 -11.09 -8.79
N SER A 299 -6.67 -11.02 -9.02
CA SER A 299 -5.79 -12.20 -8.95
C SER A 299 -5.29 -12.43 -7.52
N GLN A 300 -4.95 -13.67 -7.21
CA GLN A 300 -4.31 -14.06 -5.94
C GLN A 300 -2.95 -13.38 -5.71
N ALA A 301 -2.35 -12.80 -6.76
CA ALA A 301 -1.11 -12.03 -6.68
C ALA A 301 -1.29 -10.66 -6.00
N CYS A 302 -2.51 -10.27 -5.61
CA CYS A 302 -2.80 -9.03 -4.88
C CYS A 302 -2.67 -9.26 -3.37
N GLY A 303 -1.95 -8.38 -2.67
CA GLY A 303 -1.75 -8.51 -1.21
C GLY A 303 -3.04 -8.45 -0.39
N PHE A 304 -4.07 -7.76 -0.88
CA PHE A 304 -5.40 -7.66 -0.25
C PHE A 304 -6.46 -8.57 -0.92
N GLU A 305 -6.05 -9.64 -1.58
CA GLU A 305 -6.99 -10.59 -2.19
C GLU A 305 -7.94 -11.25 -1.17
N ASN A 306 -7.50 -11.39 0.08
CA ASN A 306 -8.31 -11.93 1.17
C ASN A 306 -9.60 -11.11 1.40
N PHE A 307 -9.53 -9.78 1.34
CA PHE A 307 -10.71 -8.92 1.46
C PHE A 307 -11.70 -9.13 0.31
N VAL A 308 -11.19 -9.34 -0.92
CA VAL A 308 -12.03 -9.66 -2.08
C VAL A 308 -12.65 -11.04 -1.92
N ARG A 309 -11.88 -12.02 -1.44
CA ARG A 309 -12.35 -13.39 -1.18
C ARG A 309 -13.49 -13.41 -0.14
N GLU A 310 -13.34 -12.64 0.92
CA GLU A 310 -14.34 -12.53 1.98
C GLU A 310 -15.58 -11.76 1.53
N ALA A 311 -15.41 -10.70 0.72
CA ALA A 311 -16.53 -9.89 0.23
C ALA A 311 -17.36 -10.57 -0.86
N THR A 312 -16.70 -11.25 -1.82
CA THR A 312 -17.34 -11.75 -3.06
C THR A 312 -16.88 -13.12 -3.52
N GLY A 313 -15.74 -13.63 -3.03
CA GLY A 313 -15.13 -14.88 -3.49
C GLY A 313 -14.49 -14.83 -4.89
N THR A 314 -14.52 -13.69 -5.57
CA THR A 314 -14.13 -13.51 -6.99
C THR A 314 -12.62 -13.32 -7.18
N VAL A 315 -11.82 -14.29 -6.72
CA VAL A 315 -10.37 -14.30 -6.81
C VAL A 315 -9.87 -15.34 -7.79
N VAL A 316 -9.10 -14.90 -8.81
CA VAL A 316 -8.45 -15.78 -9.78
C VAL A 316 -7.23 -16.43 -9.12
N PRO A 317 -7.16 -17.77 -9.04
CA PRO A 317 -6.07 -18.47 -8.37
C PRO A 317 -4.76 -18.42 -9.16
N GLU A 318 -3.65 -18.73 -8.51
CA GLU A 318 -2.37 -19.00 -9.16
C GLU A 318 -2.17 -20.52 -9.34
N PRO A 319 -1.57 -20.98 -10.47
CA PRO A 319 -1.04 -20.15 -11.55
C PRO A 319 -2.16 -19.50 -12.37
N PHE A 320 -1.96 -18.23 -12.75
CA PHE A 320 -2.97 -17.44 -13.47
C PHE A 320 -3.39 -18.11 -14.79
N SER A 321 -4.70 -18.18 -15.02
CA SER A 321 -5.32 -18.59 -16.29
C SER A 321 -6.24 -17.50 -16.81
N GLN A 322 -6.09 -17.13 -18.09
CA GLN A 322 -6.98 -16.18 -18.75
C GLN A 322 -8.40 -16.73 -18.85
N GLU A 323 -8.53 -18.03 -19.12
CA GLU A 323 -9.84 -18.69 -19.21
C GLU A 323 -10.57 -18.64 -17.85
N THR A 324 -9.86 -18.91 -16.75
CA THR A 324 -10.44 -18.81 -15.41
C THR A 324 -10.88 -17.38 -15.10
N LEU A 325 -10.09 -16.36 -15.48
CA LEU A 325 -10.51 -14.98 -15.35
C LEU A 325 -11.79 -14.69 -16.13
N ASN A 326 -11.86 -15.13 -17.39
CA ASN A 326 -13.04 -14.92 -18.23
C ASN A 326 -14.30 -15.56 -17.63
N GLN A 327 -14.19 -16.78 -17.10
CA GLN A 327 -15.28 -17.49 -16.42
C GLN A 327 -15.73 -16.75 -15.14
N ILE A 328 -14.79 -16.31 -14.30
CA ILE A 328 -15.10 -15.55 -13.08
C ILE A 328 -15.78 -14.22 -13.42
N VAL A 329 -15.32 -13.51 -14.47
CA VAL A 329 -15.94 -12.24 -14.89
C VAL A 329 -17.37 -12.49 -15.42
N LEU A 330 -17.58 -13.52 -16.23
CA LEU A 330 -18.92 -13.85 -16.72
C LEU A 330 -19.86 -14.27 -15.59
N HIS A 331 -19.38 -15.05 -14.63
CA HIS A 331 -20.15 -15.40 -13.43
C HIS A 331 -20.49 -14.14 -12.60
N ALA A 332 -19.51 -13.26 -12.39
CA ALA A 332 -19.72 -12.01 -11.66
C ALA A 332 -20.76 -11.08 -12.33
N ILE A 333 -20.84 -11.08 -13.67
CA ILE A 333 -21.87 -10.34 -14.40
C ILE A 333 -23.26 -10.93 -14.12
N ASN A 334 -23.40 -12.26 -14.16
CA ASN A 334 -24.67 -12.93 -13.94
C ASN A 334 -25.19 -12.74 -12.50
N ASP A 335 -24.29 -12.70 -11.52
CA ASP A 335 -24.61 -12.56 -10.10
C ASP A 335 -24.42 -11.14 -9.57
N LEU A 336 -24.27 -10.16 -10.46
CA LEU A 336 -23.89 -8.79 -10.10
C LEU A 336 -24.75 -8.14 -8.99
N PRO A 337 -26.09 -8.29 -8.97
CA PRO A 337 -26.91 -7.76 -7.87
C PRO A 337 -26.53 -8.36 -6.51
N ALA A 338 -26.32 -9.67 -6.44
CA ALA A 338 -25.93 -10.37 -5.21
C ALA A 338 -24.51 -9.96 -4.77
N LEU A 339 -23.56 -9.84 -5.71
CA LEU A 339 -22.22 -9.39 -5.40
C LEU A 339 -22.19 -7.94 -4.89
N LYS A 340 -22.99 -7.04 -5.46
CA LYS A 340 -23.14 -5.66 -4.95
C LYS A 340 -23.68 -5.64 -3.53
N GLN A 341 -24.70 -6.44 -3.23
CA GLN A 341 -25.26 -6.55 -1.88
C GLN A 341 -24.22 -7.09 -0.90
N SER A 342 -23.54 -8.18 -1.24
CA SER A 342 -22.50 -8.79 -0.40
C SER A 342 -21.35 -7.82 -0.14
N THR A 343 -20.87 -7.13 -1.18
CA THR A 343 -19.79 -6.11 -1.06
C THR A 343 -20.18 -4.98 -0.11
N ARG A 344 -21.41 -4.45 -0.24
CA ARG A 344 -21.91 -3.37 0.61
C ARG A 344 -22.06 -3.82 2.06
N GLU A 345 -22.56 -5.02 2.27
CA GLU A 345 -22.71 -5.57 3.61
C GLU A 345 -21.36 -5.84 4.28
N TYR A 346 -20.41 -6.44 3.54
CA TYR A 346 -19.06 -6.64 4.02
C TYR A 346 -18.39 -5.31 4.40
N ALA A 347 -18.51 -4.29 3.53
CA ALA A 347 -17.90 -2.98 3.75
C ALA A 347 -18.37 -2.27 5.01
N LYS A 348 -19.63 -2.47 5.44
CA LYS A 348 -20.18 -1.88 6.67
C LYS A 348 -19.50 -2.38 7.95
N HIS A 349 -19.01 -3.62 7.92
CA HIS A 349 -18.42 -4.29 9.09
C HIS A 349 -16.91 -4.20 9.14
N GLN A 350 -16.26 -3.56 8.15
CA GLN A 350 -14.80 -3.45 8.07
C GLN A 350 -14.29 -2.06 8.45
N ASP A 351 -13.20 -2.03 9.21
CA ASP A 351 -12.44 -0.80 9.46
C ASP A 351 -11.33 -0.65 8.40
N PHE A 352 -11.68 0.00 7.29
CA PHE A 352 -10.74 0.29 6.21
C PHE A 352 -9.91 1.58 6.44
N THR A 353 -10.08 2.25 7.56
CA THR A 353 -9.44 3.54 7.86
C THR A 353 -8.56 3.52 9.11
N GLY A 354 -8.59 2.42 9.86
CA GLY A 354 -7.95 2.28 11.17
C GLY A 354 -6.42 2.28 11.18
N ARG A 355 -5.75 2.24 10.01
CA ARG A 355 -4.28 2.11 9.91
C ARG A 355 -3.53 3.13 10.76
N SER A 356 -3.88 4.41 10.65
CA SER A 356 -3.19 5.47 11.38
C SER A 356 -3.40 5.35 12.88
N ARG A 357 -4.63 5.05 13.30
CA ARG A 357 -4.99 4.85 14.69
C ARG A 357 -4.19 3.70 15.32
N VAL A 358 -4.20 2.54 14.67
CA VAL A 358 -3.45 1.35 15.15
C VAL A 358 -1.95 1.60 15.15
N ALA A 359 -1.41 2.26 14.12
CA ALA A 359 0.01 2.59 14.08
C ALA A 359 0.43 3.47 15.26
N VAL A 360 -0.35 4.49 15.60
CA VAL A 360 -0.06 5.38 16.74
C VAL A 360 -0.25 4.65 18.08
N ASP A 361 -1.30 3.82 18.23
CA ASP A 361 -1.48 2.95 19.40
C ASP A 361 -0.25 2.10 19.69
N GLU A 362 0.32 1.48 18.63
CA GLU A 362 1.50 0.63 18.76
C GLU A 362 2.77 1.44 19.05
N LEU A 363 2.93 2.62 18.45
CA LEU A 363 4.05 3.53 18.78
C LEU A 363 3.99 3.96 20.25
N GLU A 364 2.79 4.28 20.78
CA GLU A 364 2.59 4.60 22.20
C GLU A 364 2.98 3.42 23.12
N LYS A 365 2.63 2.19 22.74
CA LYS A 365 3.02 0.98 23.49
C LYS A 365 4.55 0.79 23.50
N ILE A 366 5.20 0.97 22.36
CA ILE A 366 6.67 0.87 22.24
C ILE A 366 7.34 1.92 23.14
N ALA A 367 6.89 3.18 23.10
CA ALA A 367 7.44 4.23 23.94
C ALA A 367 7.30 3.92 25.44
N ARG A 368 6.11 3.47 25.88
CA ARG A 368 5.88 3.09 27.29
C ARG A 368 6.77 1.93 27.72
N SER A 369 6.98 0.91 26.87
CA SER A 369 7.86 -0.22 27.19
C SER A 369 9.31 0.19 27.37
N LYS A 370 9.80 1.17 26.59
CA LYS A 370 11.15 1.73 26.73
C LYS A 370 11.34 2.45 28.08
N LEU A 371 10.35 3.23 28.50
CA LEU A 371 10.40 3.91 29.81
C LEU A 371 10.49 2.93 30.99
N VAL A 372 9.73 1.82 30.95
CA VAL A 372 9.77 0.79 31.99
C VAL A 372 11.11 0.10 32.03
N SER A 373 11.70 -0.23 30.88
CA SER A 373 13.02 -0.89 30.84
C SER A 373 14.16 0.01 31.35
N HIS A 374 14.10 1.32 31.13
CA HIS A 374 15.09 2.27 31.65
C HIS A 374 14.96 2.46 33.16
N SER A 375 13.74 2.48 33.71
CA SER A 375 13.50 2.60 35.16
C SER A 375 13.95 1.37 35.95
N SER A 376 13.83 0.17 35.37
CA SER A 376 14.28 -1.08 35.99
C SER A 376 15.80 -1.28 35.96
N ALA A 377 16.49 -0.73 34.95
CA ALA A 377 17.96 -0.79 34.86
C ALA A 377 18.66 0.17 35.84
N GLY A 378 17.98 1.24 36.28
CA GLY A 378 18.52 2.23 37.23
C GLY A 378 18.43 1.83 38.72
N SER A 379 17.81 0.69 39.08
CA SER A 379 17.55 0.29 40.46
C SER A 379 18.42 -0.85 40.99
N GLN A 380 19.56 -1.18 40.36
CA GLN A 380 20.55 -2.04 41.02
C GLN A 380 21.34 -1.25 42.09
N PRO A 381 21.29 -1.62 43.37
CA PRO A 381 22.12 -0.98 44.39
C PRO A 381 23.59 -1.29 44.10
N PRO A 382 24.52 -0.38 44.47
CA PRO A 382 25.95 -0.66 44.30
C PRO A 382 26.32 -1.86 45.12
N ASP A 383 26.94 -2.85 44.45
CA ASP A 383 27.50 -4.05 45.07
C ASP A 383 28.56 -3.61 46.09
N ASN A 384 28.20 -3.67 47.37
CA ASN A 384 29.12 -3.36 48.48
C ASN A 384 30.18 -4.46 48.51
N ALA A 385 31.29 -4.21 47.85
CA ALA A 385 32.53 -4.93 48.08
C ALA A 385 32.88 -4.83 49.60
N ARG A 386 32.65 -5.89 50.31
CA ARG A 386 33.28 -6.16 51.61
C ARG A 386 34.45 -7.09 51.45
N ASN A 387 35.59 -6.52 51.78
CA ASN A 387 36.81 -7.17 52.30
C ASN A 387 37.39 -8.37 51.62
#